data_49b6af0a2cf8c6135f20664e17a2c1a2
#
_entry.id   49b6af0a2cf8c6135f20664e17a2c1a2
#
_cell.length_a   1.000
_cell.length_b   1.000
_cell.length_c   1.000
_cell.angle_alpha   90.00
_cell.angle_beta   90.00
_cell.angle_gamma   90.00
#
_symmetry.space_group_name_H-M   'P 1'
#
loop_
_entity.id
_entity.type
_entity.pdbx_description
1 polymer ?
#
loop_
_entity_poly.entity_id
_entity_poly.type
_entity_poly.pdbx_seq_one_letter_code
_entity_poly.pdbx_strand_id
1 'polypeptide(L)'
;MTHDWCHRHAGSLRIAVHVQPGARVSEVVGESGDALKIRLQAPPVDGKANEALIVFISEKLGVRQRDVRLLRGQTSRQKLLEIESGLSVEEVRARLL
;
A
#
# COMPACT_ATOMS: atom_id res chain seq x y z
N MET A 1 -10.76 1.71 -18.65
CA MET A 1 -9.32 1.91 -18.36
C MET A 1 -8.90 1.07 -17.19
N THR A 2 -7.75 0.43 -17.31
CA THR A 2 -7.19 -0.36 -16.23
C THR A 2 -6.42 0.55 -15.27
N HIS A 3 -6.62 0.33 -13.97
CA HIS A 3 -5.87 1.03 -12.95
C HIS A 3 -4.69 0.15 -12.54
N ASP A 4 -3.48 0.53 -12.94
CA ASP A 4 -2.27 -0.27 -12.73
C ASP A 4 -1.52 0.11 -11.45
N TRP A 5 -2.22 0.10 -10.32
CA TRP A 5 -1.57 0.36 -9.05
C TRP A 5 -0.84 -0.87 -8.48
N CYS A 6 -1.07 -2.05 -9.06
CA CYS A 6 -0.41 -3.28 -8.63
C CYS A 6 0.10 -4.05 -9.84
N HIS A 7 1.39 -4.36 -9.84
CA HIS A 7 1.98 -5.17 -10.90
C HIS A 7 3.18 -5.95 -10.37
N ARG A 8 3.53 -7.02 -11.08
CA ARG A 8 4.67 -7.82 -10.72
C ARG A 8 5.93 -7.22 -11.34
N HIS A 9 7.02 -7.21 -10.57
CA HIS A 9 8.30 -6.70 -11.01
C HIS A 9 9.40 -7.57 -10.43
N ALA A 10 10.17 -8.26 -11.32
CA ALA A 10 11.34 -9.06 -10.95
C ALA A 10 11.07 -10.01 -9.76
N GLY A 11 9.95 -10.72 -9.77
CA GLY A 11 9.61 -11.69 -8.75
C GLY A 11 8.93 -11.13 -7.51
N SER A 12 8.79 -9.81 -7.40
CA SER A 12 8.06 -9.15 -6.33
C SER A 12 6.83 -8.46 -6.88
N LEU A 13 5.96 -8.01 -5.98
CA LEU A 13 4.82 -7.19 -6.33
C LEU A 13 5.12 -5.75 -5.96
N ARG A 14 4.72 -4.81 -6.82
CA ARG A 14 4.82 -3.38 -6.54
C ARG A 14 3.44 -2.77 -6.50
N ILE A 15 3.19 -1.96 -5.48
CA ILE A 15 1.90 -1.32 -5.26
C ILE A 15 2.12 0.17 -5.13
N ALA A 16 1.46 0.94 -6.00
CA ALA A 16 1.44 2.40 -5.92
C ALA A 16 0.25 2.83 -5.09
N VAL A 17 0.49 3.60 -4.04
CA VAL A 17 -0.56 4.05 -3.14
C VAL A 17 -0.50 5.57 -2.96
N HIS A 18 -1.66 6.14 -2.67
CA HIS A 18 -1.80 7.53 -2.27
C HIS A 18 -2.38 7.52 -0.86
N VAL A 19 -1.61 7.96 0.13
CA VAL A 19 -2.03 7.87 1.52
C VAL A 19 -2.55 9.20 2.04
N GLN A 20 -3.55 9.11 2.92
CA GLN A 20 -4.12 10.26 3.61
C GLN A 20 -4.08 9.95 5.10
N PRO A 21 -3.07 10.47 5.84
CA PRO A 21 -3.01 10.27 7.29
C PRO A 21 -4.02 11.15 8.01
N GLY A 22 -4.16 10.94 9.31
CA GLY A 22 -5.09 11.71 10.12
C GLY A 22 -6.52 11.18 10.11
N ALA A 23 -6.76 10.01 9.54
CA ALA A 23 -8.08 9.41 9.55
C ALA A 23 -8.36 8.70 10.87
N ARG A 24 -9.64 8.48 11.17
CA ARG A 24 -10.05 7.78 12.40
C ARG A 24 -9.82 6.28 12.29
N VAL A 25 -9.90 5.74 11.09
CA VAL A 25 -9.65 4.32 10.80
C VAL A 25 -8.81 4.21 9.56
N SER A 26 -8.02 3.15 9.50
CA SER A 26 -7.28 2.82 8.29
C SER A 26 -8.18 2.02 7.37
N GLU A 27 -8.29 2.47 6.11
CA GLU A 27 -9.16 1.81 5.13
C GLU A 27 -8.69 2.08 3.71
N VAL A 28 -8.99 1.16 2.82
CA VAL A 28 -8.82 1.37 1.39
C VAL A 28 -10.04 2.13 0.89
N VAL A 29 -9.80 3.30 0.29
CA VAL A 29 -10.88 4.13 -0.26
C VAL A 29 -11.28 3.63 -1.64
N GLY A 30 -10.29 3.26 -2.46
CA GLY A 30 -10.53 2.77 -3.81
C GLY A 30 -9.41 3.15 -4.75
N GLU A 31 -9.64 2.89 -6.03
CA GLU A 31 -8.67 3.22 -7.07
C GLU A 31 -8.81 4.69 -7.47
N SER A 32 -7.68 5.36 -7.60
CA SER A 32 -7.64 6.77 -7.97
C SER A 32 -6.46 6.98 -8.93
N GLY A 33 -6.74 7.10 -10.23
CA GLY A 33 -5.71 7.16 -11.23
C GLY A 33 -4.87 5.89 -11.22
N ASP A 34 -3.56 6.03 -11.17
CA ASP A 34 -2.62 4.90 -11.15
C ASP A 34 -2.24 4.47 -9.73
N ALA A 35 -3.02 4.85 -8.74
CA ALA A 35 -2.73 4.54 -7.34
C ALA A 35 -3.95 4.01 -6.61
N LEU A 36 -3.70 3.26 -5.55
CA LEU A 36 -4.73 2.84 -4.61
C LEU A 36 -4.77 3.88 -3.50
N LYS A 37 -5.92 4.51 -3.30
CA LYS A 37 -6.08 5.51 -2.25
C LYS A 37 -6.37 4.85 -0.92
N ILE A 38 -5.59 5.23 0.10
CA ILE A 38 -5.67 4.64 1.44
C ILE A 38 -5.72 5.75 2.47
N ARG A 39 -6.70 5.67 3.38
CA ARG A 39 -6.72 6.50 4.58
C ARG A 39 -6.01 5.75 5.69
N LEU A 40 -5.23 6.47 6.47
CA LEU A 40 -4.47 5.87 7.57
C LEU A 40 -4.79 6.54 8.90
N GLN A 41 -5.01 5.72 9.90
CA GLN A 41 -5.11 6.15 11.29
C GLN A 41 -3.69 6.33 11.80
N ALA A 42 -3.10 7.47 11.51
CA ALA A 42 -1.74 7.81 11.93
C ALA A 42 -1.62 9.33 11.94
N PRO A 43 -0.80 9.89 12.83
CA PRO A 43 -0.53 11.32 12.77
C PRO A 43 0.16 11.68 11.45
N PRO A 44 0.02 12.93 10.96
CA PRO A 44 0.63 13.34 9.69
C PRO A 44 2.14 13.61 9.85
N VAL A 45 2.84 12.60 10.34
CA VAL A 45 4.28 12.57 10.52
C VAL A 45 4.80 11.43 9.66
N ASP A 46 5.74 11.71 8.78
CA ASP A 46 6.19 10.77 7.74
C ASP A 46 6.51 9.37 8.26
N GLY A 47 7.35 9.27 9.29
CA GLY A 47 7.72 7.97 9.85
C GLY A 47 6.53 7.21 10.40
N LYS A 48 5.61 7.90 11.05
CA LYS A 48 4.42 7.26 11.64
C LYS A 48 3.46 6.79 10.57
N ALA A 49 3.26 7.61 9.53
CA ALA A 49 2.40 7.24 8.41
C ALA A 49 2.99 6.04 7.65
N ASN A 50 4.31 6.02 7.44
CA ASN A 50 4.98 4.92 6.76
C ASN A 50 4.84 3.61 7.55
N GLU A 51 5.04 3.65 8.85
CA GLU A 51 4.87 2.47 9.71
C GLU A 51 3.43 1.96 9.66
N ALA A 52 2.46 2.85 9.79
CA ALA A 52 1.05 2.49 9.75
C ALA A 52 0.66 1.87 8.41
N LEU A 53 1.20 2.38 7.32
CA LEU A 53 0.94 1.85 5.99
C LEU A 53 1.46 0.42 5.85
N ILE A 54 2.68 0.16 6.31
CA ILE A 54 3.27 -1.17 6.24
C ILE A 54 2.44 -2.18 7.05
N VAL A 55 2.06 -1.80 8.27
CA VAL A 55 1.22 -2.65 9.12
C VAL A 55 -0.12 -2.93 8.44
N PHE A 56 -0.77 -1.90 7.93
CA PHE A 56 -2.08 -2.01 7.29
C PHE A 56 -2.03 -2.95 6.08
N ILE A 57 -1.07 -2.75 5.19
CA ILE A 57 -0.94 -3.56 3.99
C ILE A 57 -0.59 -5.01 4.34
N SER A 58 0.31 -5.22 5.29
CA SER A 58 0.69 -6.57 5.71
C SER A 58 -0.49 -7.35 6.26
N GLU A 59 -1.34 -6.70 7.06
CA GLU A 59 -2.53 -7.32 7.61
C GLU A 59 -3.56 -7.65 6.53
N LYS A 60 -3.78 -6.71 5.61
CA LYS A 60 -4.75 -6.91 4.51
C LYS A 60 -4.33 -8.04 3.59
N LEU A 61 -3.05 -8.16 3.31
CA LEU A 61 -2.53 -9.19 2.40
C LEU A 61 -2.22 -10.51 3.11
N GLY A 62 -2.16 -10.51 4.44
CA GLY A 62 -1.80 -11.71 5.19
C GLY A 62 -0.34 -12.07 5.04
N VAL A 63 0.52 -11.08 4.87
CA VAL A 63 1.97 -11.26 4.79
C VAL A 63 2.62 -10.64 6.01
N ARG A 64 3.91 -10.88 6.21
CA ARG A 64 4.65 -10.30 7.34
C ARG A 64 5.00 -8.86 7.04
N GLN A 65 5.15 -8.06 8.09
CA GLN A 65 5.56 -6.67 7.91
C GLN A 65 6.91 -6.57 7.19
N ARG A 66 7.83 -7.46 7.47
CA ARG A 66 9.15 -7.50 6.82
C ARG A 66 9.09 -7.81 5.33
N ASP A 67 7.97 -8.35 4.86
CA ASP A 67 7.76 -8.64 3.44
C ASP A 67 7.24 -7.42 2.69
N VAL A 68 6.94 -6.33 3.39
CA VAL A 68 6.44 -5.07 2.82
C VAL A 68 7.52 -4.02 3.00
N ARG A 69 7.98 -3.44 1.90
CA ARG A 69 9.02 -2.41 1.94
C ARG A 69 8.58 -1.15 1.21
N LEU A 70 8.94 -0.01 1.75
CA LEU A 70 8.69 1.27 1.12
C LEU A 70 9.88 1.58 0.19
N LEU A 71 9.62 1.61 -1.12
CA LEU A 71 10.66 1.90 -2.12
C LEU A 71 10.82 3.38 -2.38
N ARG A 72 9.71 4.10 -2.41
CA ARG A 72 9.72 5.55 -2.70
C ARG A 72 8.62 6.25 -1.92
N GLY A 73 8.81 7.54 -1.73
CA GLY A 73 7.80 8.39 -1.13
C GLY A 73 7.87 8.44 0.38
N GLN A 74 9.08 8.36 0.97
CA GLN A 74 9.25 8.41 2.42
C GLN A 74 8.64 9.68 3.02
N THR A 75 8.73 10.79 2.29
CA THR A 75 8.20 12.09 2.73
C THR A 75 7.07 12.59 1.83
N SER A 76 6.52 11.72 1.00
CA SER A 76 5.44 12.05 0.07
C SER A 76 4.19 11.28 0.42
N ARG A 77 3.03 11.80 0.06
CA ARG A 77 1.76 11.08 0.18
C ARG A 77 1.62 10.03 -0.91
N GLN A 78 2.35 10.16 -2.01
CA GLN A 78 2.42 9.15 -3.05
C GLN A 78 3.60 8.24 -2.76
N LYS A 79 3.31 6.94 -2.60
CA LYS A 79 4.30 5.97 -2.15
C LYS A 79 4.29 4.76 -3.06
N LEU A 80 5.45 4.11 -3.15
CA LEU A 80 5.59 2.84 -3.87
C LEU A 80 6.07 1.79 -2.89
N LEU A 81 5.29 0.73 -2.76
CA LEU A 81 5.62 -0.40 -1.90
C LEU A 81 6.07 -1.60 -2.73
N GLU A 82 6.98 -2.38 -2.15
CA GLU A 82 7.36 -3.67 -2.71
C GLU A 82 6.96 -4.76 -1.73
N ILE A 83 6.31 -5.80 -2.23
CA ILE A 83 5.82 -6.90 -1.42
C ILE A 83 6.44 -8.20 -1.91
N GLU A 84 7.15 -8.89 -1.02
CA GLU A 84 7.67 -10.23 -1.29
C GLU A 84 6.59 -11.24 -0.95
N SER A 85 5.95 -11.81 -1.97
CA SER A 85 4.85 -12.73 -1.78
C SER A 85 4.63 -13.56 -3.02
N GLY A 86 4.12 -14.77 -2.83
CA GLY A 86 3.66 -15.61 -3.93
C GLY A 86 2.25 -15.28 -4.41
N LEU A 87 1.62 -14.24 -3.86
CA LEU A 87 0.29 -13.82 -4.29
C LEU A 87 0.31 -13.34 -5.74
N SER A 88 -0.76 -13.61 -6.46
CA SER A 88 -0.96 -13.04 -7.79
C SER A 88 -1.45 -11.60 -7.68
N VAL A 89 -1.36 -10.85 -8.76
CA VAL A 89 -1.92 -9.50 -8.84
C VAL A 89 -3.41 -9.53 -8.52
N GLU A 90 -4.12 -10.52 -9.04
CA GLU A 90 -5.57 -10.69 -8.82
C GLU A 90 -5.88 -10.93 -7.35
N GLU A 91 -5.08 -11.75 -6.67
CA GLU A 91 -5.27 -12.00 -5.24
C GLU A 91 -5.03 -10.75 -4.41
N VAL A 92 -4.00 -9.97 -4.76
CA VAL A 92 -3.72 -8.70 -4.09
C VAL A 92 -4.89 -7.74 -4.27
N ARG A 93 -5.39 -7.61 -5.49
CA ARG A 93 -6.53 -6.74 -5.78
C ARG A 93 -7.76 -7.19 -4.98
N ALA A 94 -8.03 -8.49 -4.95
CA ALA A 94 -9.17 -9.03 -4.21
C ALA A 94 -9.07 -8.75 -2.70
N ARG A 95 -7.88 -8.78 -2.14
CA ARG A 95 -7.68 -8.56 -0.70
C ARG A 95 -7.70 -7.08 -0.31
N LEU A 96 -7.31 -6.20 -1.23
CA LEU A 96 -7.25 -4.76 -0.96
C LEU A 96 -8.51 -4.01 -1.38
N LEU A 97 -9.21 -4.50 -2.38
CA LEU A 97 -10.46 -3.89 -2.82
C LEU A 97 -11.66 -4.63 -2.24
#